data_6537b81ce28c57dce2a7b753d93fa34e
#
_entry.id   6537b81ce28c57dce2a7b753d93fa34e
#
_cell.length_a   1.000
_cell.length_b   1.000
_cell.length_c   1.000
_cell.angle_alpha   90.00
_cell.angle_beta   90.00
_cell.angle_gamma   90.00
#
_symmetry.space_group_name_H-M   'P 1'
#
loop_
_entity.id
_entity.type
_entity.pdbx_description
1 polymer ?
#
loop_
_entity_poly.entity_id
_entity_poly.type
_entity_poly.pdbx_seq_one_letter_code
_entity_poly.pdbx_strand_id
1 'polypeptide(L)'
;MEKNENITVDVIATSDMHSHFLNGDYGSNIYRAGTYVKDARNQNKHVILLDSGGSLAGSLAAFYYAVVAPYKRHPMIKLMNAMQYDASGISPNEFKFGLSFLTRSVALARFPWLSANIEYTVTREPYFSTPYTIKNYDDLKIAIVGLTADGLMKNEYAEMEDDVSIEKTLLSAKRWIRYIHEVEEPDFLIVIYHGGLNKISNQNKRNERNANEAEKIMEELGVIDLIITAHQHQTIVGKDHETVYVQAGQNAEELVHLSIHFKKRTSSYEIDNIESKVIDLNDYNEDEALLNETHYDRKAVEYWADEIISNNKFNLAIDSIEDIICQPHPFAQLLHDGIKTVYNHEISCVHLPINGEEGLSGVVRNRDLYEAYPHPDKPVDLTVRGKNIKDILEYSYSHIEFEQGKLSLTIVDETLFTFWQGINYTVDMNPVSYTHL
;
A
#
# COMPACT_ATOMS: atom_id res chain seq x y z
N MET A 1 44.03 25.02 10.54
CA MET A 1 42.69 25.49 10.20
C MET A 1 41.91 24.24 9.85
N GLU A 2 41.19 23.66 10.81
CA GLU A 2 40.24 22.58 10.55
C GLU A 2 39.15 23.13 9.65
N LYS A 3 39.02 22.60 8.46
CA LYS A 3 37.82 22.82 7.65
C LYS A 3 36.65 22.20 8.42
N ASN A 4 35.86 23.02 9.07
CA ASN A 4 34.51 22.60 9.51
C ASN A 4 33.71 22.33 8.25
N GLU A 5 33.76 21.11 7.74
CA GLU A 5 32.98 20.71 6.58
C GLU A 5 31.61 20.28 7.08
N ASN A 6 30.65 21.24 7.11
CA ASN A 6 29.24 20.94 7.28
C ASN A 6 28.77 20.20 6.03
N ILE A 7 27.95 19.16 6.24
CA ILE A 7 27.35 18.37 5.15
C ILE A 7 25.83 18.59 5.20
N THR A 8 25.23 18.83 4.07
CA THR A 8 23.78 18.80 3.91
C THR A 8 23.40 17.55 3.11
N VAL A 9 22.50 16.75 3.65
CA VAL A 9 21.91 15.59 2.98
C VAL A 9 20.43 15.86 2.76
N ASP A 10 19.99 15.75 1.52
CA ASP A 10 18.57 15.83 1.18
C ASP A 10 17.96 14.43 1.17
N VAL A 11 16.88 14.24 1.91
CA VAL A 11 16.06 13.03 1.90
C VAL A 11 14.74 13.33 1.21
N ILE A 12 14.47 12.64 0.11
CA ILE A 12 13.22 12.76 -0.64
C ILE A 12 12.43 11.47 -0.42
N ALA A 13 11.18 11.59 0.02
CA ALA A 13 10.32 10.46 0.33
C ALA A 13 9.08 10.41 -0.57
N THR A 14 8.78 9.21 -1.06
CA THR A 14 7.52 8.82 -1.68
C THR A 14 6.85 7.69 -0.89
N SER A 15 5.55 7.47 -1.07
CA SER A 15 4.83 6.33 -0.53
C SER A 15 3.60 6.02 -1.38
N ASP A 16 3.08 4.81 -1.24
CA ASP A 16 1.76 4.41 -1.75
C ASP A 16 1.52 4.83 -3.21
N MET A 17 2.51 4.57 -4.08
CA MET A 17 2.44 4.95 -5.50
C MET A 17 1.46 4.10 -6.33
N HIS A 18 1.04 2.95 -5.80
CA HIS A 18 -0.01 2.06 -6.32
C HIS A 18 0.10 1.73 -7.82
N SER A 19 1.30 1.79 -8.38
CA SER A 19 1.56 1.59 -9.82
C SER A 19 0.83 2.58 -10.74
N HIS A 20 0.56 3.79 -10.26
CA HIS A 20 -0.02 4.86 -11.08
C HIS A 20 1.05 5.50 -11.96
N PHE A 21 1.23 4.97 -13.16
CA PHE A 21 2.16 5.48 -14.19
C PHE A 21 1.50 5.66 -15.56
N LEU A 22 0.19 5.42 -15.68
CA LEU A 22 -0.57 5.74 -16.89
C LEU A 22 -1.00 7.19 -16.88
N ASN A 23 -1.17 7.78 -18.07
CA ASN A 23 -1.75 9.11 -18.22
C ASN A 23 -3.27 9.02 -17.96
N GLY A 24 -3.83 9.88 -17.13
CA GLY A 24 -5.27 10.04 -16.97
C GLY A 24 -5.73 10.18 -15.52
N ASP A 25 -5.94 9.14 -14.78
CA ASP A 25 -6.80 9.19 -13.60
C ASP A 25 -6.18 9.83 -12.35
N TYR A 26 -4.85 9.80 -12.19
CA TYR A 26 -4.14 10.47 -11.09
C TYR A 26 -2.87 11.16 -11.56
N GLY A 27 -2.85 11.52 -12.86
CA GLY A 27 -1.72 12.19 -13.46
C GLY A 27 -0.46 11.34 -13.51
N SER A 28 0.39 11.63 -14.42
CA SER A 28 1.72 11.07 -14.57
C SER A 28 2.69 11.62 -13.51
N ASN A 29 2.23 11.70 -12.25
CA ASN A 29 2.96 12.36 -11.16
C ASN A 29 4.33 11.74 -10.90
N ILE A 30 4.48 10.41 -11.10
CA ILE A 30 5.80 9.75 -10.99
C ILE A 30 6.83 10.33 -11.98
N TYR A 31 6.41 10.78 -13.16
CA TYR A 31 7.29 11.40 -14.14
C TYR A 31 7.69 12.82 -13.72
N ARG A 32 6.79 13.54 -13.06
CA ARG A 32 7.06 14.86 -12.46
C ARG A 32 7.97 14.74 -11.24
N ALA A 33 7.77 13.71 -10.42
CA ALA A 33 8.69 13.36 -9.34
C ALA A 33 10.11 13.10 -9.87
N GLY A 34 10.23 12.46 -11.05
CA GLY A 34 11.51 12.26 -11.72
C GLY A 34 12.22 13.57 -12.05
N THR A 35 11.51 14.55 -12.56
CA THR A 35 12.05 15.90 -12.82
C THR A 35 12.53 16.56 -11.53
N TYR A 36 11.69 16.54 -10.47
CA TYR A 36 12.05 17.10 -9.17
C TYR A 36 13.32 16.49 -8.60
N VAL A 37 13.38 15.15 -8.57
CA VAL A 37 14.55 14.41 -8.04
C VAL A 37 15.82 14.73 -8.80
N LYS A 38 15.72 14.85 -10.14
CA LYS A 38 16.85 15.24 -10.99
C LYS A 38 17.34 16.65 -10.69
N ASP A 39 16.41 17.60 -10.49
CA ASP A 39 16.76 18.97 -10.13
C ASP A 39 17.39 19.06 -8.73
N ALA A 40 16.86 18.31 -7.76
CA ALA A 40 17.45 18.22 -6.44
C ALA A 40 18.90 17.68 -6.49
N ARG A 41 19.16 16.62 -7.27
CA ARG A 41 20.52 16.07 -7.47
C ARG A 41 21.47 17.01 -8.21
N ASN A 42 20.96 17.88 -9.04
CA ASN A 42 21.78 18.93 -9.68
C ASN A 42 22.19 20.02 -8.68
N GLN A 43 21.37 20.26 -7.65
CA GLN A 43 21.63 21.25 -6.61
C GLN A 43 22.46 20.71 -5.47
N ASN A 44 22.24 19.46 -5.07
CA ASN A 44 22.96 18.78 -4.00
C ASN A 44 23.38 17.37 -4.45
N LYS A 45 24.67 17.05 -4.28
CA LYS A 45 25.21 15.72 -4.60
C LYS A 45 24.84 14.63 -3.59
N HIS A 46 24.38 15.03 -2.39
CA HIS A 46 24.00 14.12 -1.32
C HIS A 46 22.48 14.04 -1.20
N VAL A 47 21.85 13.31 -2.12
CA VAL A 47 20.40 13.08 -2.13
C VAL A 47 20.14 11.61 -1.90
N ILE A 48 19.28 11.30 -0.94
CA ILE A 48 18.74 9.98 -0.64
C ILE A 48 17.26 9.96 -1.07
N LEU A 49 16.91 9.10 -2.00
CA LEU A 49 15.53 8.92 -2.47
C LEU A 49 14.95 7.62 -1.92
N LEU A 50 13.92 7.72 -1.11
CA LEU A 50 13.28 6.61 -0.40
C LEU A 50 11.82 6.46 -0.77
N ASP A 51 11.35 5.22 -0.71
CA ASP A 51 9.93 4.88 -0.82
C ASP A 51 9.48 4.08 0.40
N SER A 52 8.30 4.37 0.93
CA SER A 52 7.80 3.67 2.13
C SER A 52 6.97 2.43 1.80
N GLY A 53 6.94 1.98 0.53
CA GLY A 53 6.17 0.83 0.07
C GLY A 53 4.79 1.20 -0.50
N GLY A 54 4.06 0.20 -1.00
CA GLY A 54 2.78 0.42 -1.68
C GLY A 54 2.93 0.75 -3.17
N SER A 55 4.03 0.32 -3.81
CA SER A 55 4.36 0.73 -5.18
C SER A 55 3.91 -0.24 -6.27
N LEU A 56 3.71 -1.55 -5.98
CA LEU A 56 3.53 -2.59 -7.00
C LEU A 56 2.08 -3.04 -7.23
N ALA A 57 1.14 -2.62 -6.40
CA ALA A 57 -0.27 -3.01 -6.51
C ALA A 57 -1.19 -1.82 -6.25
N GLY A 58 -2.42 -1.84 -6.78
CA GLY A 58 -3.44 -0.82 -6.54
C GLY A 58 -3.97 -0.15 -7.81
N SER A 59 -3.52 -0.54 -9.00
CA SER A 59 -4.02 0.00 -10.27
C SER A 59 -4.28 -1.08 -11.32
N LEU A 60 -5.04 -0.72 -12.35
CA LEU A 60 -5.24 -1.54 -13.56
C LEU A 60 -3.90 -1.97 -14.18
N ALA A 61 -2.92 -1.08 -14.18
CA ALA A 61 -1.59 -1.36 -14.70
C ALA A 61 -0.85 -2.41 -13.87
N ALA A 62 -0.97 -2.36 -12.55
CA ALA A 62 -0.43 -3.38 -11.66
C ALA A 62 -1.04 -4.75 -11.96
N PHE A 63 -2.37 -4.82 -12.10
CA PHE A 63 -3.07 -6.05 -12.48
C PHE A 63 -2.56 -6.60 -13.82
N TYR A 64 -2.43 -5.77 -14.84
CA TYR A 64 -1.90 -6.19 -16.15
C TYR A 64 -0.53 -6.85 -16.02
N TYR A 65 0.40 -6.25 -15.29
CA TYR A 65 1.76 -6.79 -15.14
C TYR A 65 1.86 -7.96 -14.18
N ALA A 66 0.93 -8.10 -13.27
CA ALA A 66 0.91 -9.23 -12.35
C ALA A 66 0.19 -10.46 -12.92
N VAL A 67 -0.91 -10.25 -13.66
CA VAL A 67 -1.82 -11.34 -14.09
C VAL A 67 -1.77 -11.58 -15.60
N VAL A 68 -1.85 -10.52 -16.40
CA VAL A 68 -1.95 -10.64 -17.87
C VAL A 68 -0.57 -10.85 -18.53
N ALA A 69 0.42 -10.10 -18.09
CA ALA A 69 1.78 -10.14 -18.63
C ALA A 69 2.85 -10.38 -17.54
N PRO A 70 2.71 -11.42 -16.69
CA PRO A 70 3.57 -11.62 -15.52
C PRO A 70 5.03 -11.90 -15.85
N TYR A 71 5.35 -12.25 -17.10
CA TYR A 71 6.71 -12.47 -17.59
C TYR A 71 7.48 -11.18 -17.90
N LYS A 72 6.79 -10.03 -17.95
CA LYS A 72 7.42 -8.73 -18.21
C LYS A 72 7.95 -8.11 -16.91
N ARG A 73 8.97 -7.24 -17.03
CA ARG A 73 9.43 -6.42 -15.91
C ARG A 73 8.37 -5.37 -15.59
N HIS A 74 8.04 -5.24 -14.32
CA HIS A 74 7.07 -4.25 -13.85
C HIS A 74 7.57 -2.82 -14.11
N PRO A 75 6.76 -1.93 -14.72
CA PRO A 75 7.19 -0.56 -15.07
C PRO A 75 7.59 0.29 -13.86
N MET A 76 6.94 0.15 -12.71
CA MET A 76 7.38 0.85 -11.50
C MET A 76 8.82 0.51 -11.14
N ILE A 77 9.24 -0.77 -11.26
CA ILE A 77 10.64 -1.15 -11.04
C ILE A 77 11.57 -0.50 -12.07
N LYS A 78 11.13 -0.32 -13.34
CA LYS A 78 11.92 0.41 -14.33
C LYS A 78 12.07 1.88 -13.95
N LEU A 79 10.97 2.54 -13.57
CA LEU A 79 10.94 3.94 -13.15
C LEU A 79 11.78 4.18 -11.90
N MET A 80 11.58 3.38 -10.84
CA MET A 80 12.35 3.49 -9.61
C MET A 80 13.84 3.25 -9.84
N ASN A 81 14.20 2.28 -10.71
CA ASN A 81 15.60 2.06 -11.11
C ASN A 81 16.18 3.26 -11.89
N ALA A 82 15.41 3.84 -12.81
CA ALA A 82 15.84 5.00 -13.60
C ALA A 82 15.98 6.26 -12.73
N MET A 83 15.08 6.43 -11.77
CA MET A 83 15.14 7.50 -10.77
C MET A 83 16.22 7.27 -9.71
N GLN A 84 16.86 6.08 -9.68
CA GLN A 84 17.90 5.70 -8.74
C GLN A 84 17.44 5.81 -7.28
N TYR A 85 16.37 5.11 -6.93
CA TYR A 85 15.98 4.97 -5.54
C TYR A 85 17.09 4.33 -4.72
N ASP A 86 17.24 4.78 -3.48
CA ASP A 86 18.26 4.28 -2.55
C ASP A 86 17.76 3.12 -1.70
N ALA A 87 16.47 3.10 -1.39
CA ALA A 87 15.78 1.98 -0.77
C ALA A 87 14.25 2.12 -0.92
N SER A 88 13.54 1.01 -0.74
CA SER A 88 12.08 0.97 -0.60
C SER A 88 11.68 0.12 0.60
N GLY A 89 10.65 0.53 1.32
CA GLY A 89 9.93 -0.31 2.27
C GLY A 89 9.06 -1.34 1.55
N ILE A 90 8.44 -2.21 2.32
CA ILE A 90 7.50 -3.23 1.82
C ILE A 90 6.15 -3.03 2.49
N SER A 91 5.08 -2.94 1.71
CA SER A 91 3.72 -2.90 2.20
C SER A 91 3.03 -4.26 2.04
N PRO A 92 1.92 -4.49 2.72
CA PRO A 92 1.06 -5.64 2.47
C PRO A 92 0.57 -5.72 1.02
N ASN A 93 0.34 -4.58 0.38
CA ASN A 93 -0.14 -4.52 -1.01
C ASN A 93 0.79 -5.19 -2.02
N GLU A 94 2.11 -5.23 -1.77
CA GLU A 94 3.06 -5.94 -2.61
C GLU A 94 2.79 -7.45 -2.66
N PHE A 95 2.13 -8.02 -1.66
CA PHE A 95 1.79 -9.44 -1.59
C PHE A 95 0.50 -9.80 -2.33
N LYS A 96 -0.30 -8.83 -2.73
CA LYS A 96 -1.61 -9.04 -3.40
C LYS A 96 -1.58 -10.01 -4.58
N PHE A 97 -0.49 -9.99 -5.34
CA PHE A 97 -0.32 -10.87 -6.49
C PHE A 97 0.56 -12.11 -6.20
N GLY A 98 0.76 -12.39 -4.91
CA GLY A 98 1.51 -13.54 -4.43
C GLY A 98 3.02 -13.33 -4.37
N LEU A 99 3.65 -14.20 -3.58
CA LEU A 99 5.07 -14.11 -3.23
C LEU A 99 6.00 -14.21 -4.45
N SER A 100 5.65 -15.05 -5.44
CA SER A 100 6.44 -15.20 -6.66
C SER A 100 6.51 -13.92 -7.50
N PHE A 101 5.43 -13.14 -7.55
CA PHE A 101 5.42 -11.84 -8.23
C PHE A 101 6.32 -10.85 -7.49
N LEU A 102 6.17 -10.74 -6.18
CA LEU A 102 6.96 -9.84 -5.34
C LEU A 102 8.45 -10.18 -5.40
N THR A 103 8.84 -11.44 -5.16
CA THR A 103 10.23 -11.87 -5.18
C THR A 103 10.91 -11.57 -6.51
N ARG A 104 10.22 -11.81 -7.63
CA ARG A 104 10.73 -11.46 -8.95
C ARG A 104 10.89 -9.96 -9.15
N SER A 105 9.96 -9.16 -8.66
CA SER A 105 10.02 -7.70 -8.75
C SER A 105 11.19 -7.15 -7.94
N VAL A 106 11.36 -7.61 -6.71
CA VAL A 106 12.49 -7.28 -5.83
C VAL A 106 13.82 -7.65 -6.49
N ALA A 107 13.94 -8.85 -7.09
CA ALA A 107 15.16 -9.29 -7.77
C ALA A 107 15.54 -8.43 -8.99
N LEU A 108 14.61 -7.69 -9.58
CA LEU A 108 14.84 -6.79 -10.72
C LEU A 108 15.10 -5.34 -10.31
N ALA A 109 14.92 -5.00 -9.04
CA ALA A 109 15.26 -3.69 -8.48
C ALA A 109 16.79 -3.54 -8.36
N ARG A 110 17.28 -2.31 -8.54
CA ARG A 110 18.70 -1.94 -8.36
C ARG A 110 18.95 -1.27 -7.01
N PHE A 111 17.99 -1.33 -6.13
CA PHE A 111 17.98 -0.81 -4.77
C PHE A 111 17.44 -1.88 -3.83
N PRO A 112 17.83 -1.86 -2.55
CA PRO A 112 17.30 -2.82 -1.58
C PRO A 112 15.83 -2.53 -1.25
N TRP A 113 15.07 -3.60 -1.08
CA TRP A 113 13.76 -3.59 -0.44
C TRP A 113 13.96 -3.99 1.01
N LEU A 114 13.61 -3.09 1.93
CA LEU A 114 13.93 -3.22 3.35
C LEU A 114 12.70 -3.66 4.13
N SER A 115 12.79 -4.79 4.82
CA SER A 115 11.85 -5.13 5.88
C SER A 115 12.55 -6.01 6.92
N ALA A 116 12.66 -5.49 8.13
CA ALA A 116 13.32 -6.13 9.24
C ALA A 116 12.42 -7.16 9.95
N ASN A 117 11.11 -7.12 9.73
CA ASN A 117 10.13 -7.98 10.40
C ASN A 117 9.41 -8.96 9.48
N ILE A 118 9.75 -8.99 8.18
CA ILE A 118 9.32 -10.06 7.27
C ILE A 118 10.45 -11.10 7.21
N GLU A 119 10.19 -12.30 7.70
CA GLU A 119 11.20 -13.32 7.98
C GLU A 119 10.84 -14.64 7.32
N TYR A 120 11.84 -15.47 7.04
CA TYR A 120 11.60 -16.88 6.75
C TYR A 120 10.98 -17.57 7.97
N THR A 121 9.91 -18.31 7.77
CA THR A 121 9.19 -19.01 8.87
C THR A 121 10.09 -19.92 9.68
N VAL A 122 11.03 -20.61 9.03
CA VAL A 122 11.90 -21.62 9.68
C VAL A 122 13.13 -20.99 10.31
N THR A 123 13.88 -20.16 9.55
CA THR A 123 15.20 -19.64 10.00
C THR A 123 15.10 -18.35 10.80
N ARG A 124 13.99 -17.62 10.69
CA ARG A 124 13.81 -16.29 11.27
C ARG A 124 14.80 -15.25 10.76
N GLU A 125 15.42 -15.51 9.63
CA GLU A 125 16.24 -14.54 8.92
C GLU A 125 15.33 -13.62 8.08
N PRO A 126 15.73 -12.36 7.84
CA PRO A 126 14.97 -11.46 6.96
C PRO A 126 14.74 -12.07 5.58
N TYR A 127 13.48 -12.13 5.15
CA TYR A 127 13.10 -12.81 3.90
C TYR A 127 13.70 -12.13 2.66
N PHE A 128 13.74 -10.81 2.63
CA PHE A 128 14.31 -10.03 1.53
C PHE A 128 15.81 -9.77 1.70
N SER A 129 16.49 -10.51 2.56
CA SER A 129 17.94 -10.50 2.82
C SER A 129 18.50 -9.22 3.44
N THR A 130 17.79 -8.10 3.39
CA THR A 130 18.33 -6.79 3.79
C THR A 130 17.33 -6.07 4.68
N PRO A 131 17.50 -6.15 6.02
CA PRO A 131 16.66 -5.42 6.97
C PRO A 131 16.96 -3.91 7.00
N TYR A 132 18.20 -3.52 6.72
CA TYR A 132 18.66 -2.15 6.68
C TYR A 132 19.77 -1.95 5.63
N THR A 133 20.09 -0.70 5.33
CA THR A 133 21.22 -0.32 4.48
C THR A 133 21.94 0.88 5.09
N ILE A 134 23.21 1.07 4.71
CA ILE A 134 24.05 2.18 5.17
C ILE A 134 24.40 3.06 3.97
N LYS A 135 24.27 4.37 4.14
CA LYS A 135 24.77 5.40 3.22
C LYS A 135 25.90 6.16 3.89
N ASN A 136 27.02 6.29 3.19
CA ASN A 136 28.19 7.02 3.67
C ASN A 136 28.43 8.24 2.77
N TYR A 137 28.61 9.39 3.40
CA TYR A 137 29.03 10.63 2.76
C TYR A 137 30.27 11.12 3.49
N ASP A 138 31.44 10.84 2.92
CA ASP A 138 32.75 10.94 3.61
C ASP A 138 32.71 10.12 4.92
N ASP A 139 32.83 10.75 6.07
CA ASP A 139 32.79 10.09 7.38
C ASP A 139 31.38 10.05 8.00
N LEU A 140 30.39 10.72 7.39
CA LEU A 140 29.00 10.73 7.84
C LEU A 140 28.32 9.39 7.48
N LYS A 141 27.82 8.69 8.48
CA LYS A 141 27.15 7.40 8.32
C LYS A 141 25.65 7.52 8.61
N ILE A 142 24.81 7.22 7.61
CA ILE A 142 23.35 7.23 7.73
C ILE A 142 22.85 5.79 7.59
N ALA A 143 22.14 5.29 8.61
CA ALA A 143 21.48 4.00 8.57
C ALA A 143 20.00 4.17 8.16
N ILE A 144 19.49 3.23 7.36
CA ILE A 144 18.12 3.19 6.90
C ILE A 144 17.59 1.78 7.15
N VAL A 145 16.56 1.64 8.00
CA VAL A 145 15.92 0.34 8.31
C VAL A 145 14.47 0.34 7.87
N GLY A 146 13.99 -0.78 7.34
CA GLY A 146 12.61 -0.96 6.89
C GLY A 146 11.79 -1.76 7.89
N LEU A 147 10.53 -1.35 8.09
CA LEU A 147 9.53 -2.04 8.91
C LEU A 147 8.19 -2.05 8.19
N THR A 148 7.45 -3.15 8.34
CA THR A 148 6.09 -3.30 7.82
C THR A 148 5.13 -3.49 8.99
N ALA A 149 3.98 -2.83 8.98
CA ALA A 149 2.98 -2.97 10.04
C ALA A 149 2.40 -4.39 10.07
N ASP A 150 2.61 -5.11 11.16
CA ASP A 150 2.15 -6.50 11.31
C ASP A 150 0.62 -6.61 11.36
N GLY A 151 -0.08 -5.56 11.78
CA GLY A 151 -1.54 -5.51 11.81
C GLY A 151 -2.20 -5.52 10.44
N LEU A 152 -1.50 -5.06 9.40
CA LEU A 152 -2.00 -4.99 8.03
C LEU A 152 -1.88 -6.33 7.27
N MET A 153 -1.00 -7.21 7.71
CA MET A 153 -0.65 -8.44 6.97
C MET A 153 -1.59 -9.63 7.18
N LYS A 154 -2.58 -9.52 8.05
CA LYS A 154 -3.40 -10.68 8.48
C LYS A 154 -4.27 -11.30 7.40
N ASN A 155 -4.72 -10.51 6.42
CA ASN A 155 -5.69 -10.95 5.42
C ASN A 155 -5.04 -11.49 4.13
N GLU A 156 -3.84 -11.02 3.80
CA GLU A 156 -3.13 -11.35 2.56
C GLU A 156 -2.14 -12.51 2.74
N TYR A 157 -2.05 -13.00 3.96
CA TYR A 157 -0.97 -13.79 4.46
C TYR A 157 -1.22 -15.31 4.48
N ALA A 158 -2.49 -15.73 4.47
CA ALA A 158 -2.87 -17.14 4.67
C ALA A 158 -2.24 -18.12 3.63
N GLU A 159 -1.97 -17.66 2.42
CA GLU A 159 -1.32 -18.49 1.37
C GLU A 159 0.22 -18.54 1.48
N MET A 160 0.83 -17.76 2.37
CA MET A 160 2.29 -17.58 2.46
C MET A 160 2.91 -18.05 3.78
N GLU A 161 2.08 -18.47 4.74
CA GLU A 161 2.48 -18.83 6.10
C GLU A 161 3.56 -19.94 6.19
N ASP A 162 3.64 -20.79 5.18
CA ASP A 162 4.64 -21.86 5.13
C ASP A 162 6.06 -21.33 4.91
N ASP A 163 6.21 -20.26 4.09
CA ASP A 163 7.51 -19.73 3.70
C ASP A 163 7.90 -18.47 4.47
N VAL A 164 6.94 -17.60 4.75
CA VAL A 164 7.13 -16.24 5.29
C VAL A 164 6.36 -16.06 6.58
N SER A 165 7.01 -15.48 7.59
CA SER A 165 6.38 -15.05 8.82
C SER A 165 6.61 -13.56 9.08
N ILE A 166 5.70 -12.94 9.82
CA ILE A 166 5.81 -11.53 10.19
C ILE A 166 5.90 -11.42 11.70
N GLU A 167 7.06 -10.93 12.13
CA GLU A 167 7.28 -10.61 13.52
C GLU A 167 6.54 -9.31 13.88
N LYS A 168 6.13 -9.17 15.12
CA LYS A 168 5.54 -7.90 15.59
C LYS A 168 6.49 -6.74 15.35
N THR A 169 5.98 -5.70 14.71
CA THR A 169 6.76 -4.53 14.25
C THR A 169 7.64 -3.96 15.35
N LEU A 170 7.07 -3.68 16.52
CA LEU A 170 7.82 -3.09 17.63
C LEU A 170 8.93 -4.02 18.15
N LEU A 171 8.70 -5.33 18.15
CA LEU A 171 9.69 -6.30 18.64
C LEU A 171 10.89 -6.36 17.70
N SER A 172 10.65 -6.42 16.41
CA SER A 172 11.68 -6.36 15.39
C SER A 172 12.41 -5.02 15.37
N ALA A 173 11.68 -3.91 15.49
CA ALA A 173 12.27 -2.58 15.61
C ALA A 173 13.26 -2.50 16.77
N LYS A 174 12.89 -2.97 17.97
CA LYS A 174 13.79 -3.00 19.13
C LYS A 174 15.06 -3.81 18.89
N ARG A 175 14.94 -4.96 18.23
CA ARG A 175 16.09 -5.83 17.94
C ARG A 175 17.04 -5.18 16.92
N TRP A 176 16.51 -4.73 15.78
CA TRP A 176 17.32 -4.25 14.68
C TRP A 176 17.90 -2.86 14.92
N ILE A 177 17.13 -1.94 15.50
CA ILE A 177 17.61 -0.59 15.82
C ILE A 177 18.73 -0.64 16.86
N ARG A 178 18.57 -1.49 17.89
CA ARG A 178 19.66 -1.72 18.84
C ARG A 178 20.91 -2.26 18.15
N TYR A 179 20.77 -3.29 17.31
CA TYR A 179 21.89 -3.86 16.58
C TYR A 179 22.59 -2.81 15.70
N ILE A 180 21.84 -2.01 14.99
CA ILE A 180 22.37 -0.94 14.14
C ILE A 180 23.18 0.06 14.98
N HIS A 181 22.69 0.49 16.12
CA HIS A 181 23.41 1.41 16.99
C HIS A 181 24.67 0.79 17.58
N GLU A 182 24.61 -0.48 18.02
CA GLU A 182 25.74 -1.15 18.67
C GLU A 182 26.83 -1.59 17.68
N VAL A 183 26.50 -1.90 16.44
CA VAL A 183 27.41 -2.49 15.45
C VAL A 183 27.82 -1.50 14.37
N GLU A 184 26.84 -0.74 13.85
CA GLU A 184 27.08 0.19 12.75
C GLU A 184 27.46 1.58 13.25
N GLU A 185 27.05 1.97 14.46
CA GLU A 185 27.32 3.29 15.06
C GLU A 185 27.01 4.46 14.09
N PRO A 186 25.77 4.57 13.57
CA PRO A 186 25.42 5.63 12.62
C PRO A 186 25.34 7.00 13.30
N ASP A 187 25.66 8.06 12.54
CA ASP A 187 25.44 9.44 12.94
C ASP A 187 23.95 9.86 12.81
N PHE A 188 23.19 9.15 11.96
CA PHE A 188 21.77 9.42 11.70
C PHE A 188 21.01 8.14 11.35
N LEU A 189 19.84 7.94 11.96
CA LEU A 189 18.99 6.78 11.73
C LEU A 189 17.64 7.15 11.11
N ILE A 190 17.38 6.60 9.93
CA ILE A 190 16.09 6.68 9.22
C ILE A 190 15.35 5.36 9.39
N VAL A 191 14.10 5.42 9.82
CA VAL A 191 13.16 4.30 9.79
C VAL A 191 12.17 4.51 8.66
N ILE A 192 12.12 3.58 7.70
CA ILE A 192 11.01 3.47 6.74
C ILE A 192 9.97 2.54 7.36
N TYR A 193 8.78 3.03 7.62
CA TYR A 193 7.72 2.25 8.24
C TYR A 193 6.46 2.26 7.37
N HIS A 194 6.16 1.12 6.73
CA HIS A 194 4.86 1.00 6.06
C HIS A 194 3.76 0.72 7.09
N GLY A 195 3.25 1.77 7.61
CA GLY A 195 2.21 1.91 8.62
C GLY A 195 2.06 3.38 8.99
N GLY A 196 1.04 3.72 9.75
CA GLY A 196 0.65 5.10 9.99
C GLY A 196 0.93 5.61 11.40
N LEU A 197 0.39 6.80 11.63
CA LEU A 197 0.37 7.51 12.90
C LEU A 197 -0.99 7.34 13.58
N ASN A 198 -1.00 6.94 14.84
CA ASN A 198 -2.23 6.72 15.59
C ASN A 198 -3.03 8.03 15.84
N LYS A 199 -2.33 9.16 15.96
CA LYS A 199 -2.94 10.49 16.16
C LYS A 199 -3.87 10.92 15.01
N ILE A 200 -3.69 10.32 13.84
CA ILE A 200 -4.37 10.69 12.58
C ILE A 200 -5.40 9.63 12.18
N SER A 201 -5.33 8.45 12.80
CA SER A 201 -6.28 7.36 12.56
C SER A 201 -7.69 7.81 12.94
N ASN A 202 -8.63 7.72 12.01
CA ASN A 202 -10.04 7.84 12.32
C ASN A 202 -10.41 6.75 13.33
N GLN A 203 -10.82 7.13 14.53
CA GLN A 203 -11.05 6.25 15.69
C GLN A 203 -12.06 5.12 15.45
N ASN A 204 -12.76 5.12 14.31
CA ASN A 204 -13.80 4.15 13.96
C ASN A 204 -13.30 2.86 13.28
N LYS A 205 -12.03 2.77 12.90
CA LYS A 205 -11.49 1.57 12.25
C LYS A 205 -10.81 0.65 13.27
N ARG A 206 -11.58 -0.26 13.89
CA ARG A 206 -11.09 -1.27 14.86
C ARG A 206 -9.92 -2.12 14.35
N ASN A 207 -9.79 -2.30 13.04
CA ASN A 207 -8.74 -3.12 12.42
C ASN A 207 -7.41 -2.37 12.22
N GLU A 208 -7.38 -1.05 12.34
CA GLU A 208 -6.17 -0.23 12.11
C GLU A 208 -5.29 -0.04 13.35
N ARG A 209 -5.69 -0.49 14.53
CA ARG A 209 -4.94 -0.25 15.77
C ARG A 209 -3.49 -0.73 15.74
N ASN A 210 -3.20 -1.84 15.06
CA ASN A 210 -1.84 -2.37 14.92
C ASN A 210 -1.16 -1.93 13.62
N ALA A 211 -1.82 -1.14 12.77
CA ALA A 211 -1.29 -0.60 11.54
C ALA A 211 -0.59 0.75 11.77
N ASN A 212 -0.94 1.46 12.85
CA ASN A 212 -0.54 2.84 13.12
C ASN A 212 0.24 2.90 14.43
N GLU A 213 1.43 2.30 14.46
CA GLU A 213 2.27 2.20 15.66
C GLU A 213 3.48 3.16 15.63
N ALA A 214 3.55 4.13 14.71
CA ALA A 214 4.71 4.99 14.56
C ALA A 214 5.07 5.76 15.85
N GLU A 215 4.07 6.34 16.54
CA GLU A 215 4.31 7.03 17.81
C GLU A 215 4.88 6.09 18.88
N LYS A 216 4.35 4.89 18.96
CA LYS A 216 4.83 3.90 19.92
C LYS A 216 6.26 3.46 19.63
N ILE A 217 6.62 3.33 18.34
CA ILE A 217 7.98 3.02 17.91
C ILE A 217 8.92 4.15 18.31
N MET A 218 8.56 5.42 18.07
CA MET A 218 9.34 6.59 18.45
C MET A 218 9.50 6.70 19.98
N GLU A 219 8.41 6.56 20.73
CA GLU A 219 8.40 6.68 22.20
C GLU A 219 9.25 5.60 22.89
N GLU A 220 9.10 4.33 22.47
CA GLU A 220 9.77 3.21 23.12
C GLU A 220 11.26 3.08 22.75
N LEU A 221 11.68 3.64 21.60
CA LEU A 221 13.06 3.50 21.15
C LEU A 221 13.91 4.76 21.36
N GLY A 222 13.35 5.96 21.21
CA GLY A 222 13.99 7.24 21.57
C GLY A 222 15.30 7.60 20.88
N VAL A 223 15.71 6.80 19.88
CA VAL A 223 17.01 6.91 19.17
C VAL A 223 16.83 7.01 17.65
N ILE A 224 15.63 7.32 17.20
CA ILE A 224 15.28 7.47 15.79
C ILE A 224 15.31 8.97 15.46
N ASP A 225 16.06 9.36 14.44
CA ASP A 225 16.14 10.75 14.01
C ASP A 225 15.01 11.12 13.03
N LEU A 226 14.69 10.19 12.11
CA LEU A 226 13.65 10.36 11.10
C LEU A 226 12.84 9.07 10.94
N ILE A 227 11.52 9.18 10.97
CA ILE A 227 10.61 8.09 10.58
C ILE A 227 9.75 8.52 9.38
N ILE A 228 9.78 7.72 8.31
CA ILE A 228 8.98 7.90 7.11
C ILE A 228 7.86 6.88 7.15
N THR A 229 6.63 7.35 7.32
CA THR A 229 5.41 6.53 7.44
C THR A 229 4.65 6.44 6.11
N ALA A 230 3.60 5.62 6.05
CA ALA A 230 2.79 5.35 4.85
C ALA A 230 1.36 4.91 5.22
N HIS A 231 0.65 4.25 4.32
CA HIS A 231 -0.62 3.56 4.52
C HIS A 231 -1.86 4.46 4.68
N GLN A 232 -1.75 5.60 5.32
CA GLN A 232 -2.91 6.46 5.60
C GLN A 232 -3.26 7.39 4.43
N HIS A 233 -2.43 7.39 3.37
CA HIS A 233 -2.61 8.20 2.16
C HIS A 233 -2.76 9.70 2.43
N GLN A 234 -2.03 10.21 3.41
CA GLN A 234 -2.06 11.61 3.82
C GLN A 234 -0.65 12.19 3.80
N THR A 235 -0.52 13.45 3.39
CA THR A 235 0.76 14.15 3.46
C THR A 235 0.91 14.77 4.84
N ILE A 236 1.93 14.34 5.56
CA ILE A 236 2.15 14.69 6.96
C ILE A 236 3.61 15.06 7.17
N VAL A 237 3.84 16.12 7.92
CA VAL A 237 5.15 16.53 8.42
C VAL A 237 5.00 16.96 9.87
N GLY A 238 5.84 16.42 10.74
CA GLY A 238 5.81 16.78 12.14
C GLY A 238 7.08 16.38 12.89
N LYS A 239 7.11 16.73 14.18
CA LYS A 239 8.17 16.37 15.10
C LYS A 239 7.56 15.89 16.42
N ASP A 240 8.09 14.81 16.97
CA ASP A 240 7.77 14.31 18.30
C ASP A 240 9.08 14.12 19.09
N HIS A 241 9.25 14.89 20.16
CA HIS A 241 10.53 15.04 20.87
C HIS A 241 11.65 15.41 19.88
N GLU A 242 12.65 14.56 19.73
CA GLU A 242 13.75 14.80 18.79
C GLU A 242 13.54 14.15 17.41
N THR A 243 12.58 13.21 17.29
CA THR A 243 12.29 12.49 16.06
C THR A 243 11.44 13.31 15.10
N VAL A 244 11.87 13.49 13.87
CA VAL A 244 11.06 14.02 12.78
C VAL A 244 10.26 12.86 12.17
N TYR A 245 8.97 13.07 11.90
CA TYR A 245 8.13 12.09 11.21
C TYR A 245 7.46 12.71 9.98
N VAL A 246 7.40 11.93 8.91
CA VAL A 246 6.79 12.36 7.64
C VAL A 246 5.99 11.24 6.98
N GLN A 247 5.02 11.62 6.16
CA GLN A 247 4.31 10.75 5.22
C GLN A 247 4.11 11.52 3.92
N ALA A 248 4.28 10.87 2.77
CA ALA A 248 4.31 11.53 1.45
C ALA A 248 2.99 11.42 0.66
N GLY A 249 1.88 11.11 1.32
CA GLY A 249 0.59 10.94 0.63
C GLY A 249 0.52 9.65 -0.19
N GLN A 250 -0.07 9.70 -1.36
CA GLN A 250 -0.22 8.56 -2.28
C GLN A 250 -0.04 8.98 -3.74
N ASN A 251 0.07 7.98 -4.66
CA ASN A 251 0.06 8.15 -6.13
C ASN A 251 1.07 9.17 -6.67
N ALA A 252 2.11 9.49 -5.88
CA ALA A 252 3.05 10.57 -6.16
C ALA A 252 2.35 11.92 -6.45
N GLU A 253 1.24 12.22 -5.78
CA GLU A 253 0.58 13.54 -5.87
C GLU A 253 1.46 14.60 -5.25
N GLU A 254 2.07 14.27 -4.13
CA GLU A 254 3.04 15.07 -3.41
C GLU A 254 4.22 14.19 -2.99
N LEU A 255 5.35 14.80 -2.72
CA LEU A 255 6.44 14.16 -2.04
C LEU A 255 6.94 15.03 -0.87
N VAL A 256 7.66 14.43 0.05
CA VAL A 256 8.28 15.17 1.15
C VAL A 256 9.79 15.25 0.90
N HIS A 257 10.33 16.46 1.00
CA HIS A 257 11.75 16.74 0.92
C HIS A 257 12.24 17.30 2.26
N LEU A 258 13.25 16.63 2.82
CA LEU A 258 13.93 17.06 4.04
C LEU A 258 15.37 17.43 3.70
N SER A 259 15.82 18.61 4.14
CA SER A 259 17.23 19.02 4.09
C SER A 259 17.81 18.91 5.50
N ILE A 260 18.72 17.97 5.69
CA ILE A 260 19.35 17.67 6.98
C ILE A 260 20.74 18.26 6.99
N HIS A 261 20.96 19.22 7.87
CA HIS A 261 22.22 19.92 8.01
C HIS A 261 23.03 19.31 9.14
N PHE A 262 24.22 18.82 8.82
CA PHE A 262 25.15 18.21 9.77
C PHE A 262 26.35 19.11 10.03
N LYS A 263 26.70 19.23 11.29
CA LYS A 263 27.94 19.85 11.78
C LYS A 263 28.97 18.79 12.12
N LYS A 264 30.16 18.87 11.52
CA LYS A 264 31.27 17.99 11.89
C LYS A 264 31.81 18.34 13.26
N ARG A 265 31.90 17.34 14.12
CA ARG A 265 32.66 17.36 15.38
C ARG A 265 33.98 16.62 15.17
N THR A 266 34.77 16.45 16.22
CA THR A 266 36.08 15.82 16.11
C THR A 266 36.05 14.42 15.51
N SER A 267 35.02 13.60 15.86
CA SER A 267 34.93 12.20 15.43
C SER A 267 33.51 11.77 15.02
N SER A 268 32.54 12.69 14.95
CA SER A 268 31.15 12.41 14.66
C SER A 268 30.50 13.61 13.99
N TYR A 269 29.25 13.42 13.54
CA TYR A 269 28.40 14.50 13.08
C TYR A 269 27.26 14.72 14.06
N GLU A 270 26.86 15.97 14.22
CA GLU A 270 25.66 16.36 14.96
C GLU A 270 24.67 17.03 14.02
N ILE A 271 23.40 16.80 14.26
CA ILE A 271 22.31 17.48 13.54
C ILE A 271 22.33 18.95 13.97
N ASP A 272 22.52 19.86 13.03
CA ASP A 272 22.38 21.30 13.26
C ASP A 272 20.94 21.76 13.05
N ASN A 273 20.32 21.31 11.95
CA ASN A 273 18.93 21.64 11.60
C ASN A 273 18.35 20.60 10.65
N ILE A 274 17.03 20.42 10.68
CA ILE A 274 16.24 19.67 9.69
C ILE A 274 15.14 20.58 9.18
N GLU A 275 15.17 20.85 7.89
CA GLU A 275 14.11 21.56 7.19
C GLU A 275 13.27 20.56 6.39
N SER A 276 11.95 20.69 6.41
CA SER A 276 11.06 19.83 5.66
C SER A 276 10.11 20.64 4.79
N LYS A 277 9.84 20.14 3.60
CA LYS A 277 8.94 20.74 2.62
C LYS A 277 8.06 19.67 2.00
N VAL A 278 6.79 19.99 1.83
CA VAL A 278 5.87 19.25 0.97
C VAL A 278 5.98 19.85 -0.42
N ILE A 279 6.16 19.01 -1.42
CA ILE A 279 6.33 19.40 -2.81
C ILE A 279 5.12 18.95 -3.60
N ASP A 280 4.35 19.91 -4.08
CA ASP A 280 3.28 19.68 -5.06
C ASP A 280 3.90 19.43 -6.43
N LEU A 281 3.70 18.23 -6.97
CA LEU A 281 4.29 17.82 -8.23
C LEU A 281 3.57 18.43 -9.45
N ASN A 282 2.42 19.08 -9.25
CA ASN A 282 1.74 19.80 -10.33
C ASN A 282 2.54 20.98 -10.89
N ASP A 283 3.47 21.51 -10.10
CA ASP A 283 4.36 22.60 -10.51
C ASP A 283 5.51 22.15 -11.44
N TYR A 284 5.65 20.83 -11.67
CA TYR A 284 6.76 20.26 -12.45
C TYR A 284 6.30 19.64 -13.74
N ASN A 285 7.14 19.73 -14.77
CA ASN A 285 6.93 19.02 -16.02
C ASN A 285 7.31 17.54 -15.88
N GLU A 286 6.75 16.70 -16.72
CA GLU A 286 7.10 15.27 -16.79
C GLU A 286 8.52 15.07 -17.33
N ASP A 287 9.27 14.14 -16.78
CA ASP A 287 10.60 13.76 -17.29
C ASP A 287 10.45 12.93 -18.57
N GLU A 288 10.92 13.48 -19.69
CA GLU A 288 10.84 12.83 -21.00
C GLU A 288 11.60 11.51 -21.06
N ALA A 289 12.69 11.35 -20.30
CA ALA A 289 13.47 10.12 -20.31
C ALA A 289 12.68 8.98 -19.64
N LEU A 290 12.01 9.27 -18.53
CA LEU A 290 11.13 8.30 -17.85
C LEU A 290 9.89 7.96 -18.69
N LEU A 291 9.31 8.97 -19.36
CA LEU A 291 8.21 8.75 -20.32
C LEU A 291 8.64 7.81 -21.46
N ASN A 292 9.83 8.02 -22.00
CA ASN A 292 10.37 7.16 -23.06
C ASN A 292 10.68 5.75 -22.57
N GLU A 293 11.22 5.59 -21.35
CA GLU A 293 11.53 4.28 -20.74
C GLU A 293 10.28 3.40 -20.63
N THR A 294 9.11 3.98 -20.36
CA THR A 294 7.84 3.26 -20.16
C THR A 294 6.84 3.40 -21.32
N HIS A 295 7.25 3.99 -22.43
CA HIS A 295 6.36 4.27 -23.57
C HIS A 295 5.60 3.03 -24.06
N TYR A 296 6.30 1.92 -24.30
CA TYR A 296 5.68 0.68 -24.76
C TYR A 296 4.89 -0.02 -23.66
N ASP A 297 5.28 0.16 -22.41
CA ASP A 297 4.57 -0.41 -21.28
C ASP A 297 3.19 0.26 -21.13
N ARG A 298 3.12 1.59 -21.17
CA ARG A 298 1.87 2.35 -21.14
C ARG A 298 0.95 1.95 -22.29
N LYS A 299 1.47 1.93 -23.52
CA LYS A 299 0.68 1.51 -24.69
C LYS A 299 0.17 0.08 -24.61
N ALA A 300 0.94 -0.84 -24.03
CA ALA A 300 0.50 -2.21 -23.87
C ALA A 300 -0.67 -2.34 -22.90
N VAL A 301 -0.62 -1.60 -21.79
CA VAL A 301 -1.73 -1.56 -20.84
C VAL A 301 -2.96 -0.89 -21.45
N GLU A 302 -2.81 0.28 -22.08
CA GLU A 302 -3.90 1.02 -22.74
C GLU A 302 -4.59 0.16 -23.80
N TYR A 303 -3.81 -0.51 -24.66
CA TYR A 303 -4.36 -1.40 -25.69
C TYR A 303 -5.18 -2.53 -25.10
N TRP A 304 -4.63 -3.22 -24.08
CA TRP A 304 -5.35 -4.30 -23.40
C TRP A 304 -6.57 -3.77 -22.64
N ALA A 305 -6.44 -2.64 -21.96
CA ALA A 305 -7.52 -2.02 -21.21
C ALA A 305 -8.73 -1.65 -22.09
N ASP A 306 -8.47 -1.21 -23.32
CA ASP A 306 -9.51 -0.81 -24.28
C ASP A 306 -10.08 -1.96 -25.11
N GLU A 307 -9.54 -3.17 -24.98
CA GLU A 307 -10.07 -4.34 -25.65
C GLU A 307 -11.49 -4.66 -25.21
N ILE A 308 -12.40 -4.75 -26.19
CA ILE A 308 -13.80 -5.08 -25.94
C ILE A 308 -13.92 -6.57 -25.65
N ILE A 309 -14.35 -6.94 -24.45
CA ILE A 309 -14.55 -8.32 -24.01
C ILE A 309 -15.99 -8.79 -24.12
N SER A 310 -16.94 -7.86 -24.08
CA SER A 310 -18.37 -8.17 -24.19
C SER A 310 -19.16 -6.98 -24.71
N ASN A 311 -20.32 -7.29 -25.30
CA ASN A 311 -21.37 -6.32 -25.54
C ASN A 311 -22.59 -6.76 -24.73
N ASN A 312 -22.68 -6.26 -23.51
CA ASN A 312 -23.68 -6.69 -22.56
C ASN A 312 -25.05 -6.14 -22.91
N LYS A 313 -26.01 -7.04 -23.09
CA LYS A 313 -27.42 -6.70 -23.33
C LYS A 313 -28.21 -6.52 -22.03
N PHE A 314 -27.63 -6.92 -20.91
CA PHE A 314 -28.24 -6.80 -19.59
C PHE A 314 -27.65 -5.58 -18.89
N ASN A 315 -28.46 -4.90 -18.11
CA ASN A 315 -27.96 -3.88 -17.20
C ASN A 315 -27.46 -4.58 -15.92
N LEU A 316 -26.14 -4.50 -15.69
CA LEU A 316 -25.49 -4.96 -14.46
C LEU A 316 -24.99 -3.76 -13.63
N ALA A 317 -25.43 -2.54 -13.97
CA ALA A 317 -25.08 -1.34 -13.20
C ALA A 317 -25.75 -1.39 -11.83
N ILE A 318 -25.06 -0.86 -10.85
CA ILE A 318 -25.52 -0.71 -9.48
C ILE A 318 -25.95 0.75 -9.31
N ASP A 319 -27.28 0.98 -9.36
CA ASP A 319 -27.82 2.33 -9.32
C ASP A 319 -28.04 2.83 -7.88
N SER A 320 -28.20 1.91 -6.92
CA SER A 320 -28.37 2.24 -5.50
C SER A 320 -28.03 1.06 -4.57
N ILE A 321 -27.80 1.38 -3.30
CA ILE A 321 -27.60 0.37 -2.25
C ILE A 321 -28.85 -0.50 -2.09
N GLU A 322 -30.05 0.09 -2.17
CA GLU A 322 -31.32 -0.61 -2.05
C GLU A 322 -31.46 -1.71 -3.10
N ASP A 323 -30.99 -1.47 -4.34
CA ASP A 323 -31.07 -2.44 -5.44
C ASP A 323 -30.26 -3.69 -5.16
N ILE A 324 -29.16 -3.56 -4.43
CA ILE A 324 -28.28 -4.68 -4.11
C ILE A 324 -28.73 -5.43 -2.85
N ILE A 325 -29.23 -4.70 -1.85
CA ILE A 325 -29.54 -5.25 -0.53
C ILE A 325 -30.92 -5.88 -0.50
N CYS A 326 -31.92 -5.27 -1.16
CA CYS A 326 -33.29 -5.66 -1.06
C CYS A 326 -33.68 -6.82 -2.01
N GLN A 327 -32.87 -7.11 -3.01
CA GLN A 327 -33.14 -8.16 -3.99
C GLN A 327 -31.84 -8.71 -4.61
N PRO A 328 -31.89 -9.94 -5.17
CA PRO A 328 -30.73 -10.48 -5.89
C PRO A 328 -30.31 -9.57 -7.05
N HIS A 329 -29.08 -9.12 -7.08
CA HIS A 329 -28.57 -8.25 -8.13
C HIS A 329 -27.89 -9.04 -9.25
N PRO A 330 -28.10 -8.71 -10.54
CA PRO A 330 -27.50 -9.42 -11.66
C PRO A 330 -25.96 -9.43 -11.64
N PHE A 331 -25.31 -8.39 -11.11
CA PHE A 331 -23.85 -8.36 -10.98
C PHE A 331 -23.35 -9.36 -9.93
N ALA A 332 -24.02 -9.47 -8.77
CA ALA A 332 -23.73 -10.52 -7.79
C ALA A 332 -23.91 -11.92 -8.42
N GLN A 333 -24.96 -12.11 -9.23
CA GLN A 333 -25.19 -13.36 -9.94
C GLN A 333 -24.04 -13.69 -10.89
N LEU A 334 -23.49 -12.70 -11.63
CA LEU A 334 -22.35 -12.90 -12.50
C LEU A 334 -21.13 -13.42 -11.72
N LEU A 335 -20.85 -12.86 -10.53
CA LEU A 335 -19.74 -13.31 -9.67
C LEU A 335 -20.01 -14.74 -9.14
N HIS A 336 -21.22 -15.04 -8.70
CA HIS A 336 -21.59 -16.41 -8.29
C HIS A 336 -21.45 -17.42 -9.43
N ASP A 337 -21.84 -17.06 -10.65
CA ASP A 337 -21.69 -17.92 -11.83
C ASP A 337 -20.20 -18.12 -12.16
N GLY A 338 -19.37 -17.08 -11.97
CA GLY A 338 -17.92 -17.18 -12.07
C GLY A 338 -17.33 -18.19 -11.07
N ILE A 339 -17.73 -18.12 -9.80
CA ILE A 339 -17.31 -19.07 -8.76
C ILE A 339 -17.70 -20.51 -9.14
N LYS A 340 -18.90 -20.72 -9.68
CA LYS A 340 -19.37 -22.04 -10.12
C LYS A 340 -18.52 -22.63 -11.24
N THR A 341 -17.83 -21.85 -12.03
CA THR A 341 -16.89 -22.37 -13.05
C THR A 341 -15.65 -23.03 -12.43
N VAL A 342 -15.30 -22.63 -11.20
CA VAL A 342 -14.13 -23.14 -10.46
C VAL A 342 -14.55 -24.23 -9.48
N TYR A 343 -15.62 -23.97 -8.71
CA TYR A 343 -16.15 -24.88 -7.69
C TYR A 343 -17.61 -25.20 -7.94
N ASN A 344 -17.96 -26.49 -7.95
CA ASN A 344 -19.33 -26.94 -8.18
C ASN A 344 -20.09 -27.06 -6.84
N HIS A 345 -20.23 -25.95 -6.11
CA HIS A 345 -20.97 -25.90 -4.86
C HIS A 345 -22.33 -25.21 -5.02
N GLU A 346 -23.31 -25.63 -4.20
CA GLU A 346 -24.65 -25.03 -4.19
C GLU A 346 -24.66 -23.67 -3.47
N ILE A 347 -23.81 -23.52 -2.44
CA ILE A 347 -23.72 -22.29 -1.65
C ILE A 347 -22.46 -21.52 -2.05
N SER A 348 -22.61 -20.25 -2.34
CA SER A 348 -21.50 -19.33 -2.58
C SER A 348 -21.76 -17.97 -1.94
N CYS A 349 -20.66 -17.27 -1.64
CA CYS A 349 -20.64 -15.96 -1.03
C CYS A 349 -19.71 -15.05 -1.83
N VAL A 350 -20.17 -13.84 -2.13
CA VAL A 350 -19.39 -12.79 -2.81
C VAL A 350 -19.59 -11.47 -2.09
N HIS A 351 -18.68 -10.53 -2.31
CA HIS A 351 -18.90 -9.12 -1.98
C HIS A 351 -19.00 -8.30 -3.27
N LEU A 352 -19.58 -7.11 -3.19
CA LEU A 352 -19.63 -6.15 -4.28
C LEU A 352 -19.06 -4.82 -3.79
N PRO A 353 -18.35 -4.07 -4.64
CA PRO A 353 -18.08 -2.68 -4.37
C PRO A 353 -19.41 -1.91 -4.37
N ILE A 354 -19.70 -1.21 -3.29
CA ILE A 354 -20.99 -0.54 -3.07
C ILE A 354 -20.87 0.96 -2.83
N ASN A 355 -19.67 1.50 -3.08
CA ASN A 355 -19.34 2.90 -2.79
C ASN A 355 -19.56 3.86 -3.99
N GLY A 356 -20.16 3.43 -5.09
CA GLY A 356 -20.30 4.30 -6.26
C GLY A 356 -21.30 3.82 -7.32
N GLU A 357 -21.38 4.55 -8.41
CA GLU A 357 -22.09 4.19 -9.63
C GLU A 357 -21.29 3.12 -10.38
N GLU A 358 -21.35 1.88 -9.92
CA GLU A 358 -20.49 0.80 -10.37
C GLU A 358 -21.30 -0.29 -11.09
N GLY A 359 -20.62 -1.34 -11.52
CA GLY A 359 -21.22 -2.40 -12.29
C GLY A 359 -20.94 -2.24 -13.79
N LEU A 360 -21.65 -3.01 -14.61
CA LEU A 360 -21.34 -3.14 -16.03
C LEU A 360 -22.56 -2.88 -16.90
N SER A 361 -22.42 -2.10 -17.96
CA SER A 361 -23.50 -1.87 -18.92
C SER A 361 -22.97 -1.68 -20.35
N GLY A 362 -23.75 -2.07 -21.37
CA GLY A 362 -23.42 -1.85 -22.78
C GLY A 362 -22.14 -2.56 -23.22
N VAL A 363 -21.24 -1.83 -23.88
CA VAL A 363 -19.94 -2.34 -24.31
C VAL A 363 -19.01 -2.41 -23.11
N VAL A 364 -18.49 -3.60 -22.82
CA VAL A 364 -17.60 -3.87 -21.69
C VAL A 364 -16.18 -4.11 -22.20
N ARG A 365 -15.23 -3.37 -21.66
CA ARG A 365 -13.79 -3.51 -21.90
C ARG A 365 -13.11 -4.11 -20.67
N ASN A 366 -11.84 -4.46 -20.80
CA ASN A 366 -11.06 -4.94 -19.66
C ASN A 366 -10.98 -3.89 -18.53
N ARG A 367 -10.85 -2.59 -18.85
CA ARG A 367 -10.86 -1.52 -17.85
C ARG A 367 -12.19 -1.44 -17.08
N ASP A 368 -13.31 -1.53 -17.79
CA ASP A 368 -14.65 -1.44 -17.19
C ASP A 368 -14.86 -2.59 -16.19
N LEU A 369 -14.39 -3.79 -16.54
CA LEU A 369 -14.45 -4.95 -15.64
C LEU A 369 -13.58 -4.76 -14.40
N TYR A 370 -12.36 -4.22 -14.56
CA TYR A 370 -11.47 -3.95 -13.45
C TYR A 370 -12.02 -2.84 -12.53
N GLU A 371 -12.57 -1.77 -13.10
CA GLU A 371 -13.19 -0.67 -12.34
C GLU A 371 -14.43 -1.14 -11.57
N ALA A 372 -15.27 -1.98 -12.19
CA ALA A 372 -16.44 -2.54 -11.54
C ALA A 372 -16.10 -3.56 -10.42
N TYR A 373 -14.90 -4.18 -10.47
CA TYR A 373 -14.43 -5.11 -9.45
C TYR A 373 -12.90 -5.06 -9.32
N PRO A 374 -12.34 -4.08 -8.61
CA PRO A 374 -10.90 -3.84 -8.53
C PRO A 374 -10.16 -4.81 -7.59
N HIS A 375 -10.80 -5.89 -7.16
CA HIS A 375 -10.26 -6.87 -6.23
C HIS A 375 -9.76 -8.12 -6.98
N PRO A 376 -8.46 -8.43 -6.98
CA PRO A 376 -7.92 -9.64 -7.60
C PRO A 376 -8.14 -10.87 -6.70
N ASP A 377 -9.35 -11.03 -6.19
CA ASP A 377 -9.70 -12.11 -5.27
C ASP A 377 -9.70 -13.46 -5.96
N LYS A 378 -9.31 -14.48 -5.21
CA LYS A 378 -9.42 -15.87 -5.63
C LYS A 378 -10.54 -16.54 -4.86
N PRO A 379 -11.46 -17.26 -5.53
CA PRO A 379 -12.44 -18.05 -4.82
C PRO A 379 -11.75 -19.14 -4.00
N VAL A 380 -12.24 -19.35 -2.78
CA VAL A 380 -11.74 -20.38 -1.85
C VAL A 380 -12.88 -21.33 -1.48
N ASP A 381 -12.55 -22.60 -1.29
CA ASP A 381 -13.47 -23.62 -0.81
C ASP A 381 -13.35 -23.76 0.71
N LEU A 382 -14.47 -23.56 1.42
CA LEU A 382 -14.51 -23.57 2.88
C LEU A 382 -15.57 -24.51 3.41
N THR A 383 -15.23 -25.30 4.42
CA THR A 383 -16.19 -26.05 5.20
C THR A 383 -16.62 -25.24 6.44
N VAL A 384 -17.86 -24.77 6.45
CA VAL A 384 -18.41 -23.94 7.54
C VAL A 384 -19.66 -24.56 8.15
N ARG A 385 -19.97 -24.20 9.39
CA ARG A 385 -21.24 -24.56 10.03
C ARG A 385 -22.31 -23.53 9.69
N GLY A 386 -23.58 -23.94 9.66
CA GLY A 386 -24.70 -23.01 9.42
C GLY A 386 -24.70 -21.81 10.40
N LYS A 387 -24.23 -22.02 11.65
CA LYS A 387 -24.04 -20.92 12.61
C LYS A 387 -23.07 -19.86 12.08
N ASN A 388 -21.96 -20.25 11.46
CA ASN A 388 -20.98 -19.30 10.93
C ASN A 388 -21.59 -18.44 9.80
N ILE A 389 -22.40 -19.07 8.93
CA ILE A 389 -23.13 -18.34 7.88
C ILE A 389 -24.07 -17.31 8.51
N LYS A 390 -24.82 -17.72 9.54
CA LYS A 390 -25.71 -16.81 10.27
C LYS A 390 -24.92 -15.65 10.90
N ASP A 391 -23.83 -15.94 11.60
CA ASP A 391 -22.99 -14.91 12.23
C ASP A 391 -22.42 -13.91 11.22
N ILE A 392 -22.03 -14.37 10.02
CA ILE A 392 -21.55 -13.50 8.92
C ILE A 392 -22.70 -12.63 8.39
N LEU A 393 -23.89 -13.20 8.18
CA LEU A 393 -25.06 -12.43 7.74
C LEU A 393 -25.42 -11.36 8.77
N GLU A 394 -25.51 -11.71 10.05
CA GLU A 394 -25.82 -10.75 11.11
C GLU A 394 -24.77 -9.63 11.18
N TYR A 395 -23.49 -9.98 11.02
CA TYR A 395 -22.41 -8.99 10.96
C TYR A 395 -22.57 -8.05 9.77
N SER A 396 -22.77 -8.57 8.55
CA SER A 396 -22.97 -7.77 7.34
C SER A 396 -24.14 -6.81 7.50
N TYR A 397 -25.30 -7.31 7.91
CA TYR A 397 -26.50 -6.50 8.07
C TYR A 397 -26.50 -5.58 9.30
N SER A 398 -25.62 -5.79 10.28
CA SER A 398 -25.45 -4.84 11.41
C SER A 398 -24.88 -3.48 10.97
N HIS A 399 -24.35 -3.39 9.77
CA HIS A 399 -23.82 -2.15 9.17
C HIS A 399 -24.83 -1.41 8.29
N ILE A 400 -26.06 -1.84 8.27
CA ILE A 400 -27.14 -1.13 7.57
C ILE A 400 -27.95 -0.32 8.57
N GLU A 401 -28.12 0.94 8.26
CA GLU A 401 -29.03 1.83 8.97
C GLU A 401 -30.23 2.15 8.07
N PHE A 402 -31.43 2.18 8.68
CA PHE A 402 -32.64 2.56 8.02
C PHE A 402 -33.25 3.78 8.70
N GLU A 403 -33.01 4.94 8.09
CA GLU A 403 -33.53 6.20 8.61
C GLU A 403 -34.35 6.94 7.56
N GLN A 404 -35.50 7.48 7.97
CA GLN A 404 -36.39 8.29 7.12
C GLN A 404 -36.78 7.64 5.80
N GLY A 405 -36.90 6.30 5.77
CA GLY A 405 -37.28 5.55 4.57
C GLY A 405 -36.15 5.29 3.58
N LYS A 406 -34.89 5.53 3.98
CA LYS A 406 -33.68 5.24 3.18
C LYS A 406 -32.77 4.29 3.92
N LEU A 407 -32.15 3.39 3.15
CA LEU A 407 -31.05 2.55 3.62
C LEU A 407 -29.74 3.29 3.45
N SER A 408 -28.86 3.14 4.42
CA SER A 408 -27.47 3.59 4.33
C SER A 408 -26.54 2.55 4.92
N LEU A 409 -25.31 2.50 4.42
CA LEU A 409 -24.24 1.65 4.93
C LEU A 409 -23.34 2.45 5.84
N THR A 410 -23.10 1.94 7.04
CA THR A 410 -22.13 2.51 7.98
C THR A 410 -20.76 1.84 7.88
N ILE A 411 -20.64 0.83 7.01
CA ILE A 411 -19.41 0.09 6.80
C ILE A 411 -18.44 0.91 5.94
N VAL A 412 -17.19 0.97 6.36
CA VAL A 412 -16.14 1.67 5.61
C VAL A 412 -15.44 0.69 4.65
N ASP A 413 -15.36 -0.59 5.03
CA ASP A 413 -14.79 -1.65 4.22
C ASP A 413 -15.93 -2.48 3.60
N GLU A 414 -16.21 -2.21 2.35
CA GLU A 414 -17.28 -2.85 1.57
C GLU A 414 -17.11 -4.37 1.42
N THR A 415 -15.86 -4.88 1.53
CA THR A 415 -15.59 -6.33 1.48
C THR A 415 -16.20 -7.08 2.65
N LEU A 416 -16.61 -6.38 3.69
CA LEU A 416 -17.28 -6.96 4.85
C LEU A 416 -18.79 -7.17 4.63
N PHE A 417 -19.38 -6.61 3.55
CA PHE A 417 -20.77 -6.86 3.20
C PHE A 417 -20.88 -7.99 2.18
N THR A 418 -21.62 -9.05 2.54
CA THR A 418 -21.63 -10.30 1.78
C THR A 418 -22.97 -10.61 1.16
N PHE A 419 -22.94 -11.07 -0.10
CA PHE A 419 -24.09 -11.54 -0.88
C PHE A 419 -24.00 -13.05 -1.03
N TRP A 420 -25.12 -13.73 -0.77
CA TRP A 420 -25.18 -15.19 -0.70
C TRP A 420 -26.08 -15.79 -1.75
N GLN A 421 -25.67 -16.89 -2.35
CA GLN A 421 -26.48 -17.74 -3.21
C GLN A 421 -26.58 -19.14 -2.61
N GLY A 422 -27.71 -19.84 -2.85
CA GLY A 422 -27.97 -21.20 -2.39
C GLY A 422 -28.52 -21.30 -0.96
N ILE A 423 -28.80 -20.15 -0.32
CA ILE A 423 -29.47 -20.08 0.98
C ILE A 423 -30.67 -19.15 0.90
N ASN A 424 -31.67 -19.39 1.75
CA ASN A 424 -32.83 -18.49 1.93
C ASN A 424 -32.74 -17.88 3.33
N TYR A 425 -32.81 -16.56 3.41
CA TYR A 425 -32.83 -15.84 4.69
C TYR A 425 -33.70 -14.60 4.61
N THR A 426 -34.13 -14.12 5.75
CA THR A 426 -34.91 -12.88 5.90
C THR A 426 -34.18 -12.00 6.91
N VAL A 427 -34.01 -10.73 6.58
CA VAL A 427 -33.43 -9.74 7.47
C VAL A 427 -34.53 -8.93 8.13
N ASP A 428 -34.58 -8.94 9.46
CA ASP A 428 -35.46 -8.09 10.25
C ASP A 428 -34.67 -6.95 10.86
N MET A 429 -34.90 -5.72 10.41
CA MET A 429 -34.23 -4.51 10.86
C MET A 429 -34.80 -3.93 12.16
N ASN A 430 -35.75 -4.60 12.83
CA ASN A 430 -36.28 -4.14 14.10
C ASN A 430 -35.30 -4.39 15.25
N PRO A 431 -34.89 -3.35 16.02
CA PRO A 431 -33.86 -3.48 17.06
C PRO A 431 -34.22 -4.42 18.24
N VAL A 432 -35.46 -4.87 18.31
CA VAL A 432 -35.93 -5.77 19.39
C VAL A 432 -35.57 -7.24 19.13
N SER A 433 -35.11 -7.57 17.93
CA SER A 433 -34.79 -8.95 17.51
C SER A 433 -33.50 -9.52 18.14
N TYR A 434 -32.66 -8.70 18.70
CA TYR A 434 -31.36 -9.15 19.27
C TYR A 434 -31.43 -9.93 20.57
N THR A 435 -32.60 -10.07 21.19
CA THR A 435 -32.73 -10.72 22.51
C THR A 435 -33.22 -12.16 22.45
N HIS A 436 -33.53 -12.70 21.29
CA HIS A 436 -34.12 -14.04 21.16
C HIS A 436 -33.65 -14.82 19.93
N LEU A 437 -32.35 -15.10 19.86
CA LEU A 437 -31.87 -16.17 18.98
C LEU A 437 -30.81 -17.02 19.68
#